data_019a53181e81e7a1d8afc3f518f4a8ab
#
_entry.id   019a53181e81e7a1d8afc3f518f4a8ab
#
_cell.length_a   1.000
_cell.length_b   1.000
_cell.length_c   1.000
_cell.angle_alpha   90.00
_cell.angle_beta   90.00
_cell.angle_gamma   90.00
#
_symmetry.space_group_name_H-M   'P 1'
#
loop_
_entity.id
_entity.type
_entity.pdbx_description
1 polymer ?
#
loop_
_entity_poly.entity_id
_entity_poly.type
_entity_poly.pdbx_seq_one_letter_code
_entity_poly.pdbx_strand_id
1 'polypeptide(L)'
;GTTTLKEYKKYIEKDSALERRFQPVLVEEPSIDDTIEILKGIKKYYEDFHKVQISNDVIEKTVKMSEKYIHDRFLPDKAIDILDEACSKINLDNKELYELEILKSQLAKIQEEKEEAVESDSIEDYQKAADLKTAECNILARIDELNKKLVLTKLTVNDVAEVIEHATKIPVKKITEAETEKLLNLESTLHKHIIGQDAAVQAVSRAIRRNRAGLQSSKR
;
A
#
# COMPACT_ATOMS: atom_id res chain seq x y z
N GLY A 1 1.27 5.88 -26.97
CA GLY A 1 0.22 5.75 -25.95
C GLY A 1 0.16 4.34 -25.41
N THR A 2 -0.40 4.16 -24.24
CA THR A 2 -0.67 2.86 -23.60
C THR A 2 -2.18 2.67 -23.51
N THR A 3 -2.65 1.44 -23.70
CA THR A 3 -4.07 1.06 -23.61
C THR A 3 -4.20 -0.42 -23.30
N THR A 4 -5.38 -0.86 -22.91
CA THR A 4 -5.65 -2.29 -22.72
C THR A 4 -5.95 -3.00 -24.03
N LEU A 5 -5.73 -4.33 -24.10
CA LEU A 5 -6.07 -5.13 -25.28
C LEU A 5 -7.56 -5.01 -25.68
N LYS A 6 -8.45 -4.85 -24.68
CA LYS A 6 -9.89 -4.68 -24.94
C LYS A 6 -10.19 -3.35 -25.62
N GLU A 7 -9.56 -2.28 -25.15
CA GLU A 7 -9.72 -0.92 -25.73
C GLU A 7 -9.03 -0.82 -27.08
N TYR A 8 -7.85 -1.40 -27.25
CA TYR A 8 -7.16 -1.47 -28.53
C TYR A 8 -8.07 -2.10 -29.60
N LYS A 9 -8.62 -3.28 -29.34
CA LYS A 9 -9.56 -3.96 -30.23
C LYS A 9 -10.83 -3.16 -30.50
N LYS A 10 -11.31 -2.41 -29.50
CA LYS A 10 -12.56 -1.65 -29.62
C LYS A 10 -12.39 -0.36 -30.43
N TYR A 11 -11.28 0.34 -30.26
CA TYR A 11 -11.12 1.72 -30.76
C TYR A 11 -10.04 1.86 -31.82
N ILE A 12 -8.96 1.06 -31.81
CA ILE A 12 -7.83 1.21 -32.74
C ILE A 12 -7.93 0.21 -33.88
N GLU A 13 -8.14 -1.08 -33.63
CA GLU A 13 -8.21 -2.13 -34.62
C GLU A 13 -9.39 -1.94 -35.59
N LYS A 14 -10.44 -1.24 -35.17
CA LYS A 14 -11.59 -0.93 -36.03
C LYS A 14 -11.38 0.27 -36.95
N ASP A 15 -10.41 1.09 -36.67
CA ASP A 15 -10.07 2.25 -37.51
C ASP A 15 -8.83 1.94 -38.35
N SER A 16 -9.05 1.65 -39.63
CA SER A 16 -7.98 1.30 -40.54
C SER A 16 -6.94 2.40 -40.76
N ALA A 17 -7.27 3.66 -40.45
CA ALA A 17 -6.34 4.77 -40.54
C ALA A 17 -5.40 4.82 -39.30
N LEU A 18 -5.90 4.42 -38.15
CA LEU A 18 -5.10 4.30 -36.92
C LEU A 18 -4.26 3.03 -36.90
N GLU A 19 -4.84 1.89 -37.31
CA GLU A 19 -4.15 0.60 -37.39
C GLU A 19 -2.86 0.65 -38.25
N ARG A 20 -2.91 1.37 -39.36
CA ARG A 20 -1.73 1.55 -40.25
C ARG A 20 -0.65 2.46 -39.69
N ARG A 21 -0.96 3.28 -38.67
CA ARG A 21 -0.03 4.28 -38.08
C ARG A 21 0.55 3.85 -36.77
N PHE A 22 -0.08 2.88 -36.09
CA PHE A 22 0.35 2.41 -34.77
C PHE A 22 0.62 0.90 -34.82
N GLN A 23 1.86 0.52 -34.61
CA GLN A 23 2.21 -0.87 -34.41
C GLN A 23 2.00 -1.25 -32.95
N PRO A 24 1.19 -2.29 -32.65
CA PRO A 24 1.01 -2.75 -31.28
C PRO A 24 2.28 -3.40 -30.75
N VAL A 25 2.65 -3.01 -29.54
CA VAL A 25 3.70 -3.65 -28.74
C VAL A 25 3.01 -4.26 -27.51
N LEU A 26 2.95 -5.58 -27.47
CA LEU A 26 2.37 -6.29 -26.34
C LEU A 26 3.33 -6.26 -25.15
N VAL A 27 2.85 -5.78 -24.02
CA VAL A 27 3.57 -5.84 -22.74
C VAL A 27 2.91 -6.93 -21.91
N GLU A 28 3.65 -7.98 -21.64
CA GLU A 28 3.20 -9.11 -20.82
C GLU A 28 3.38 -8.80 -19.33
N GLU A 29 2.63 -9.52 -18.49
CA GLU A 29 2.77 -9.44 -17.04
C GLU A 29 4.17 -9.91 -16.63
N PRO A 30 4.92 -9.14 -15.81
CA PRO A 30 6.25 -9.55 -15.36
C PRO A 30 6.16 -10.75 -14.41
N SER A 31 7.23 -11.51 -14.35
CA SER A 31 7.37 -12.60 -13.38
C SER A 31 7.46 -12.08 -11.93
N ILE A 32 7.30 -12.99 -10.96
CA ILE A 32 7.47 -12.65 -9.54
C ILE A 32 8.87 -12.06 -9.29
N ASP A 33 9.90 -12.66 -9.88
CA ASP A 33 11.29 -12.22 -9.68
C ASP A 33 11.54 -10.86 -10.33
N ASP A 34 11.04 -10.62 -11.54
CA ASP A 34 11.11 -9.31 -12.20
C ASP A 34 10.35 -8.25 -11.39
N THR A 35 9.19 -8.59 -10.85
CA THR A 35 8.41 -7.69 -9.99
C THR A 35 9.16 -7.33 -8.71
N ILE A 36 9.86 -8.27 -8.09
CA ILE A 36 10.71 -7.99 -6.92
C ILE A 36 11.81 -6.98 -7.26
N GLU A 37 12.45 -7.14 -8.42
CA GLU A 37 13.49 -6.19 -8.87
C GLU A 37 12.89 -4.80 -9.19
N ILE A 38 11.72 -4.74 -9.79
CA ILE A 38 10.98 -3.49 -10.03
C ILE A 38 10.71 -2.78 -8.68
N LEU A 39 10.13 -3.49 -7.71
CA LEU A 39 9.82 -2.92 -6.40
C LEU A 39 11.09 -2.48 -5.64
N LYS A 40 12.18 -3.23 -5.74
CA LYS A 40 13.48 -2.81 -5.18
C LYS A 40 13.99 -1.51 -5.81
N GLY A 41 13.78 -1.33 -7.12
CA GLY A 41 14.16 -0.12 -7.84
C GLY A 41 13.38 1.13 -7.41
N ILE A 42 12.08 0.99 -7.18
CA ILE A 42 11.20 2.09 -6.75
C ILE A 42 11.11 2.28 -5.24
N LYS A 43 11.65 1.35 -4.45
CA LYS A 43 11.64 1.32 -2.99
C LYS A 43 11.97 2.67 -2.36
N LYS A 44 13.09 3.27 -2.78
CA LYS A 44 13.58 4.54 -2.23
C LYS A 44 12.56 5.67 -2.38
N TYR A 45 11.83 5.67 -3.49
CA TYR A 45 10.77 6.66 -3.73
C TYR A 45 9.65 6.56 -2.69
N TYR A 46 9.21 5.33 -2.38
CA TYR A 46 8.20 5.08 -1.35
C TYR A 46 8.72 5.37 0.06
N GLU A 47 9.97 5.01 0.36
CA GLU A 47 10.62 5.34 1.63
C GLU A 47 10.69 6.85 1.87
N ASP A 48 11.05 7.61 0.82
CA ASP A 48 11.16 9.07 0.90
C ASP A 48 9.78 9.74 1.00
N PHE A 49 8.78 9.23 0.30
CA PHE A 49 7.42 9.77 0.30
C PHE A 49 6.69 9.49 1.61
N HIS A 50 6.66 8.24 2.03
CA HIS A 50 5.94 7.82 3.24
C HIS A 50 6.76 7.95 4.53
N LYS A 51 8.04 8.33 4.46
CA LYS A 51 8.94 8.40 5.62
C LYS A 51 8.99 7.08 6.43
N VAL A 52 8.99 5.95 5.73
CA VAL A 52 9.00 4.60 6.27
C VAL A 52 10.24 3.86 5.77
N GLN A 53 10.83 2.99 6.56
CA GLN A 53 11.92 2.13 6.13
C GLN A 53 11.38 0.78 5.66
N ILE A 54 11.70 0.39 4.42
CA ILE A 54 11.24 -0.85 3.80
C ILE A 54 12.43 -1.80 3.64
N SER A 55 12.36 -3.01 4.17
CA SER A 55 13.41 -4.02 3.96
C SER A 55 13.18 -4.81 2.68
N ASN A 56 14.25 -5.38 2.11
CA ASN A 56 14.11 -6.22 0.91
C ASN A 56 13.29 -7.50 1.18
N ASP A 57 13.36 -8.04 2.40
CA ASP A 57 12.54 -9.20 2.82
C ASP A 57 11.04 -8.87 2.79
N VAL A 58 10.66 -7.65 3.20
CA VAL A 58 9.26 -7.19 3.12
C VAL A 58 8.82 -7.10 1.66
N ILE A 59 9.64 -6.56 0.76
CA ILE A 59 9.32 -6.47 -0.68
C ILE A 59 9.05 -7.87 -1.26
N GLU A 60 9.97 -8.82 -1.04
CA GLU A 60 9.81 -10.19 -1.54
C GLU A 60 8.52 -10.85 -1.02
N LYS A 61 8.22 -10.66 0.26
CA LYS A 61 6.99 -11.19 0.85
C LYS A 61 5.75 -10.49 0.34
N THR A 62 5.80 -9.16 0.14
CA THR A 62 4.70 -8.40 -0.46
C THR A 62 4.34 -8.93 -1.84
N VAL A 63 5.32 -9.14 -2.72
CA VAL A 63 5.08 -9.68 -4.06
C VAL A 63 4.50 -11.09 -4.00
N LYS A 64 5.11 -11.98 -3.22
CA LYS A 64 4.65 -13.38 -3.08
C LYS A 64 3.24 -13.47 -2.47
N MET A 65 2.92 -12.59 -1.53
CA MET A 65 1.61 -12.56 -0.89
C MET A 65 0.55 -11.94 -1.80
N SER A 66 0.86 -10.85 -2.52
CA SER A 66 -0.05 -10.25 -3.50
C SER A 66 -0.41 -11.23 -4.60
N GLU A 67 0.58 -11.99 -5.12
CA GLU A 67 0.33 -13.03 -6.12
C GLU A 67 -0.55 -14.16 -5.58
N LYS A 68 -0.34 -14.56 -4.34
CA LYS A 68 -1.06 -15.67 -3.72
C LYS A 68 -2.51 -15.35 -3.36
N TYR A 69 -2.80 -14.11 -2.97
CA TYR A 69 -4.10 -13.74 -2.38
C TYR A 69 -4.93 -12.81 -3.25
N ILE A 70 -4.30 -12.06 -4.19
CA ILE A 70 -4.98 -11.11 -5.07
C ILE A 70 -4.98 -11.64 -6.50
N HIS A 71 -6.17 -12.02 -7.01
CA HIS A 71 -6.32 -12.66 -8.32
C HIS A 71 -7.04 -11.77 -9.34
N ASP A 72 -7.58 -10.65 -8.94
CA ASP A 72 -8.35 -9.71 -9.78
C ASP A 72 -7.49 -8.64 -10.45
N ARG A 73 -6.20 -8.58 -10.13
CA ARG A 73 -5.23 -7.62 -10.66
C ARG A 73 -3.93 -8.32 -11.06
N PHE A 74 -3.15 -7.65 -11.91
CA PHE A 74 -1.89 -8.15 -12.44
C PHE A 74 -0.67 -7.58 -11.70
N LEU A 75 0.46 -8.27 -11.78
CA LEU A 75 1.76 -7.73 -11.36
C LEU A 75 2.22 -6.70 -12.44
N PRO A 76 2.97 -5.66 -12.04
CA PRO A 76 3.42 -5.33 -10.69
C PRO A 76 2.38 -4.55 -9.87
N ASP A 77 1.31 -4.02 -10.47
CA ASP A 77 0.37 -3.06 -9.87
C ASP A 77 -0.19 -3.53 -8.53
N LYS A 78 -0.69 -4.77 -8.44
CA LYS A 78 -1.24 -5.31 -7.19
C LYS A 78 -0.22 -5.32 -6.04
N ALA A 79 1.06 -5.51 -6.33
CA ALA A 79 2.11 -5.51 -5.30
C ALA A 79 2.49 -4.09 -4.90
N ILE A 80 2.48 -3.16 -5.85
CA ILE A 80 2.72 -1.72 -5.62
C ILE A 80 1.59 -1.14 -4.76
N ASP A 81 0.33 -1.40 -5.11
CA ASP A 81 -0.84 -0.93 -4.36
C ASP A 81 -0.80 -1.39 -2.90
N ILE A 82 -0.49 -2.67 -2.66
CA ILE A 82 -0.37 -3.20 -1.30
C ILE A 82 0.79 -2.56 -0.53
N LEU A 83 1.91 -2.31 -1.18
CA LEU A 83 3.05 -1.65 -0.56
C LEU A 83 2.70 -0.21 -0.17
N ASP A 84 2.05 0.53 -1.07
CA ASP A 84 1.61 1.90 -0.85
C ASP A 84 0.59 1.98 0.29
N GLU A 85 -0.43 1.14 0.27
CA GLU A 85 -1.46 1.07 1.32
C GLU A 85 -0.86 0.70 2.70
N ALA A 86 0.10 -0.23 2.73
CA ALA A 86 0.77 -0.63 3.96
C ALA A 86 1.64 0.51 4.54
N CYS A 87 2.35 1.24 3.69
CA CYS A 87 3.12 2.43 4.10
C CYS A 87 2.20 3.54 4.61
N SER A 88 1.10 3.81 3.90
CA SER A 88 0.11 4.81 4.29
C SER A 88 -0.54 4.50 5.64
N LYS A 89 -0.88 3.23 5.88
CA LYS A 89 -1.47 2.78 7.14
C LYS A 89 -0.55 3.06 8.34
N ILE A 90 0.74 2.76 8.20
CA ILE A 90 1.72 3.03 9.27
C ILE A 90 1.82 4.51 9.57
N ASN A 91 1.74 5.36 8.54
CA ASN A 91 1.80 6.80 8.71
C ASN A 91 0.58 7.36 9.45
N LEU A 92 -0.61 6.82 9.22
CA LEU A 92 -1.82 7.23 9.94
C LEU A 92 -1.71 6.99 11.45
N ASP A 93 -0.97 5.97 11.87
CA ASP A 93 -0.75 5.66 13.29
C ASP A 93 0.38 6.51 13.91
N ASN A 94 1.17 7.23 13.09
CA ASN A 94 2.30 8.03 13.56
C ASN A 94 1.89 9.48 13.83
N LYS A 95 1.58 9.77 15.12
CA LYS A 95 1.16 11.11 15.56
C LYS A 95 2.21 12.19 15.30
N GLU A 96 3.50 11.84 15.32
CA GLU A 96 4.60 12.79 15.12
C GLU A 96 4.68 13.24 13.66
N LEU A 97 4.45 12.35 12.70
CA LEU A 97 4.34 12.69 11.29
C LEU A 97 3.15 13.60 11.01
N TYR A 98 2.01 13.29 11.61
CA TYR A 98 0.80 14.12 11.48
C TYR A 98 1.00 15.54 12.03
N GLU A 99 1.62 15.68 13.23
CA GLU A 99 1.97 16.98 13.80
C GLU A 99 2.93 17.75 12.88
N LEU A 100 3.90 17.07 12.28
CA LEU A 100 4.86 17.65 11.35
C LEU A 100 4.20 18.18 10.07
N GLU A 101 3.22 17.47 9.51
CA GLU A 101 2.46 17.93 8.33
C GLU A 101 1.62 19.16 8.65
N ILE A 102 0.96 19.19 9.81
CA ILE A 102 0.21 20.36 10.27
C ILE A 102 1.14 21.58 10.40
N LEU A 103 2.29 21.40 11.04
CA LEU A 103 3.25 22.48 11.21
C LEU A 103 3.81 23.00 9.89
N LYS A 104 4.07 22.13 8.92
CA LYS A 104 4.48 22.54 7.57
C LYS A 104 3.38 23.32 6.83
N SER A 105 2.12 22.90 6.96
CA SER A 105 1.00 23.62 6.38
C SER A 105 0.81 25.01 7.03
N GLN A 106 0.99 25.10 8.35
CA GLN A 106 0.96 26.38 9.07
C GLN A 106 2.11 27.29 8.68
N LEU A 107 3.33 26.72 8.51
CA LEU A 107 4.50 27.45 8.04
C LEU A 107 4.27 28.08 6.67
N ALA A 108 3.71 27.32 5.73
CA ALA A 108 3.42 27.81 4.38
C ALA A 108 2.43 28.99 4.41
N LYS A 109 1.36 28.93 5.24
CA LYS A 109 0.40 30.01 5.42
C LYS A 109 1.05 31.26 6.02
N ILE A 110 1.86 31.08 7.06
CA ILE A 110 2.57 32.20 7.70
C ILE A 110 3.55 32.88 6.73
N GLN A 111 4.19 32.11 5.86
CA GLN A 111 5.07 32.66 4.84
C GLN A 111 4.31 33.48 3.80
N GLU A 112 3.14 33.01 3.35
CA GLU A 112 2.25 33.71 2.44
C GLU A 112 1.73 35.02 3.08
N GLU A 113 1.20 34.96 4.28
CA GLU A 113 0.71 36.12 5.04
C GLU A 113 1.84 37.16 5.31
N LYS A 114 3.06 36.69 5.51
CA LYS A 114 4.23 37.56 5.71
C LYS A 114 4.65 38.25 4.42
N GLU A 115 4.62 37.59 3.28
CA GLU A 115 4.88 38.18 1.98
C GLU A 115 3.85 39.26 1.68
N GLU A 116 2.55 39.01 1.90
CA GLU A 116 1.48 39.99 1.75
C GLU A 116 1.65 41.22 2.68
N ALA A 117 2.06 40.97 3.94
CA ALA A 117 2.28 42.05 4.91
C ALA A 117 3.51 42.94 4.58
N VAL A 118 4.50 42.39 3.88
CA VAL A 118 5.69 43.16 3.46
C VAL A 118 5.42 44.00 2.21
N GLU A 119 4.48 43.58 1.35
CA GLU A 119 4.08 44.33 0.16
C GLU A 119 3.25 45.60 0.48
N SER A 120 2.63 45.65 1.68
CA SER A 120 1.89 46.82 2.13
C SER A 120 2.77 47.77 2.94
N ASP A 121 2.86 49.03 2.54
CA ASP A 121 3.76 50.08 3.11
C ASP A 121 3.18 50.73 4.40
N SER A 122 2.44 50.01 5.27
CA SER A 122 1.87 50.54 6.50
C SER A 122 2.67 50.14 7.77
N ILE A 123 2.73 51.04 8.76
CA ILE A 123 3.46 50.77 10.03
C ILE A 123 2.82 49.59 10.79
N GLU A 124 1.51 49.42 10.68
CA GLU A 124 0.80 48.31 11.33
C GLU A 124 1.16 46.95 10.69
N ASP A 125 1.46 46.93 9.40
CA ASP A 125 1.86 45.69 8.70
C ASP A 125 3.30 45.30 9.00
N TYR A 126 4.19 46.25 9.30
CA TYR A 126 5.55 45.93 9.80
C TYR A 126 5.52 45.25 11.18
N GLN A 127 4.59 45.64 12.05
CA GLN A 127 4.42 44.98 13.35
C GLN A 127 3.89 43.55 13.18
N LYS A 128 2.88 43.37 12.33
CA LYS A 128 2.37 42.03 11.96
C LYS A 128 3.44 41.15 11.35
N ALA A 129 4.27 41.67 10.44
CA ALA A 129 5.37 40.94 9.85
C ALA A 129 6.42 40.48 10.89
N ALA A 130 6.68 41.29 11.92
CA ALA A 130 7.56 40.92 13.03
C ALA A 130 6.99 39.79 13.90
N ASP A 131 5.68 39.83 14.19
CA ASP A 131 4.98 38.77 14.94
C ASP A 131 4.92 37.47 14.13
N LEU A 132 4.64 37.56 12.84
CA LEU A 132 4.66 36.40 11.94
C LEU A 132 6.04 35.78 11.84
N LYS A 133 7.11 36.59 11.82
CA LYS A 133 8.49 36.09 11.83
C LYS A 133 8.82 35.35 13.12
N THR A 134 8.31 35.82 14.27
CA THR A 134 8.51 35.14 15.55
C THR A 134 7.75 33.80 15.55
N ALA A 135 6.53 33.76 15.02
CA ALA A 135 5.77 32.52 14.86
C ALA A 135 6.45 31.54 13.93
N GLU A 136 6.99 32.01 12.80
CA GLU A 136 7.78 31.22 11.85
C GLU A 136 8.99 30.56 12.54
N CYS A 137 9.76 31.32 13.33
CA CYS A 137 10.91 30.79 14.09
C CYS A 137 10.51 29.71 15.09
N ASN A 138 9.40 29.90 15.80
CA ASN A 138 8.90 28.91 16.76
C ASN A 138 8.46 27.61 16.08
N ILE A 139 7.76 27.71 14.94
CA ILE A 139 7.35 26.54 14.16
C ILE A 139 8.56 25.81 13.59
N LEU A 140 9.55 26.53 13.05
CA LEU A 140 10.78 25.92 12.54
C LEU A 140 11.54 25.18 13.65
N ALA A 141 11.67 25.77 14.83
CA ALA A 141 12.30 25.11 15.97
C ALA A 141 11.54 23.81 16.37
N ARG A 142 10.20 23.84 16.34
CA ARG A 142 9.39 22.67 16.65
C ARG A 142 9.50 21.58 15.56
N ILE A 143 9.57 21.96 14.28
CA ILE A 143 9.82 21.05 13.17
C ILE A 143 11.19 20.38 13.33
N ASP A 144 12.23 21.13 13.72
CA ASP A 144 13.57 20.58 13.95
C ASP A 144 13.60 19.59 15.12
N GLU A 145 12.88 19.88 16.20
CA GLU A 145 12.76 18.94 17.31
C GLU A 145 12.05 17.63 16.91
N LEU A 146 10.95 17.74 16.15
CA LEU A 146 10.21 16.59 15.66
C LEU A 146 11.06 15.77 14.68
N ASN A 147 11.78 16.41 13.75
CA ASN A 147 12.68 15.73 12.81
C ASN A 147 13.80 14.96 13.53
N LYS A 148 14.31 15.48 14.66
CA LYS A 148 15.32 14.77 15.48
C LYS A 148 14.75 13.58 16.24
N LYS A 149 13.47 13.64 16.62
CA LYS A 149 12.74 12.56 17.31
C LYS A 149 12.16 11.52 16.37
N LEU A 150 11.97 11.87 15.11
CA LEU A 150 11.34 11.02 14.11
C LEU A 150 12.21 9.81 13.84
N VAL A 151 11.91 8.70 14.49
CA VAL A 151 12.46 7.40 14.15
C VAL A 151 11.65 6.89 12.96
N LEU A 152 12.31 6.69 11.82
CA LEU A 152 11.66 6.10 10.65
C LEU A 152 11.03 4.77 11.03
N THR A 153 9.72 4.70 10.97
CA THR A 153 8.97 3.49 11.29
C THR A 153 9.32 2.42 10.26
N LYS A 154 9.59 1.20 10.71
CA LYS A 154 9.92 0.09 9.81
C LYS A 154 8.65 -0.62 9.38
N LEU A 155 8.44 -0.74 8.08
CA LEU A 155 7.40 -1.59 7.53
C LEU A 155 7.69 -3.05 7.86
N THR A 156 6.72 -3.74 8.43
CA THR A 156 6.84 -5.17 8.76
C THR A 156 5.98 -6.03 7.82
N VAL A 157 6.31 -7.32 7.77
CA VAL A 157 5.50 -8.29 7.01
C VAL A 157 4.08 -8.40 7.57
N ASN A 158 3.91 -8.16 8.88
CA ASN A 158 2.60 -8.20 9.50
C ASN A 158 1.69 -7.06 9.02
N ASP A 159 2.26 -5.86 8.80
CA ASP A 159 1.50 -4.71 8.30
C ASP A 159 0.99 -4.98 6.87
N VAL A 160 1.85 -5.55 6.02
CA VAL A 160 1.46 -6.01 4.68
C VAL A 160 0.37 -7.09 4.74
N ALA A 161 0.53 -8.06 5.65
CA ALA A 161 -0.47 -9.11 5.82
C ALA A 161 -1.82 -8.56 6.27
N GLU A 162 -1.85 -7.53 7.13
CA GLU A 162 -3.08 -6.87 7.56
C GLU A 162 -3.79 -6.15 6.42
N VAL A 163 -3.04 -5.48 5.55
CA VAL A 163 -3.62 -4.82 4.37
C VAL A 163 -4.24 -5.83 3.42
N ILE A 164 -3.52 -6.91 3.11
CA ILE A 164 -4.04 -7.98 2.26
C ILE A 164 -5.28 -8.63 2.89
N GLU A 165 -5.26 -8.87 4.20
CA GLU A 165 -6.42 -9.41 4.94
C GLU A 165 -7.62 -8.47 4.87
N HIS A 166 -7.39 -7.17 4.99
CA HIS A 166 -8.45 -6.18 4.87
C HIS A 166 -9.03 -6.12 3.46
N ALA A 167 -8.18 -6.15 2.43
CA ALA A 167 -8.59 -6.10 1.02
C ALA A 167 -9.33 -7.36 0.56
N THR A 168 -8.80 -8.54 0.93
CA THR A 168 -9.32 -9.84 0.44
C THR A 168 -10.31 -10.50 1.39
N LYS A 169 -10.40 -10.05 2.64
CA LYS A 169 -11.13 -10.69 3.74
C LYS A 169 -10.64 -12.12 4.05
N ILE A 170 -9.44 -12.48 3.58
CA ILE A 170 -8.82 -13.77 3.84
C ILE A 170 -7.76 -13.55 4.93
N PRO A 171 -7.83 -14.24 6.08
CA PRO A 171 -6.81 -14.12 7.11
C PRO A 171 -5.47 -14.65 6.57
N VAL A 172 -4.47 -13.77 6.53
CA VAL A 172 -3.12 -14.02 5.98
C VAL A 172 -2.10 -14.29 7.09
N LYS A 173 -2.39 -13.83 8.31
CA LYS A 173 -1.52 -14.04 9.48
C LYS A 173 -1.33 -15.54 9.75
N LYS A 174 -0.19 -15.89 10.34
CA LYS A 174 0.09 -17.27 10.76
C LYS A 174 -1.07 -17.80 11.60
N ILE A 175 -1.46 -19.05 11.29
CA ILE A 175 -2.51 -19.77 12.01
C ILE A 175 -2.14 -19.81 13.50
N THR A 176 -2.98 -19.18 14.33
CA THR A 176 -2.85 -19.28 15.78
C THR A 176 -3.28 -20.68 16.26
N GLU A 177 -2.86 -21.08 17.46
CA GLU A 177 -3.28 -22.38 18.03
C GLU A 177 -4.80 -22.52 18.07
N ALA A 178 -5.52 -21.43 18.40
CA ALA A 178 -6.98 -21.40 18.42
C ALA A 178 -7.62 -21.57 17.02
N GLU A 179 -6.98 -21.09 15.97
CA GLU A 179 -7.41 -21.32 14.58
C GLU A 179 -7.09 -22.74 14.12
N THR A 180 -5.99 -23.32 14.57
CA THR A 180 -5.64 -24.72 14.30
C THR A 180 -6.71 -25.66 14.87
N GLU A 181 -7.17 -25.41 16.09
CA GLU A 181 -8.27 -26.15 16.69
C GLU A 181 -9.59 -26.03 15.91
N LYS A 182 -9.92 -24.82 15.47
CA LYS A 182 -11.11 -24.58 14.61
C LYS A 182 -11.01 -25.33 13.28
N LEU A 183 -9.82 -25.36 12.67
CA LEU A 183 -9.59 -26.09 11.42
C LEU A 183 -9.64 -27.62 11.59
N LEU A 184 -9.17 -28.12 12.72
CA LEU A 184 -9.28 -29.55 13.06
C LEU A 184 -10.76 -29.94 13.28
N ASN A 185 -11.54 -29.09 13.94
CA ASN A 185 -12.95 -29.30 14.24
C ASN A 185 -13.90 -28.86 13.12
N LEU A 186 -13.38 -28.46 11.94
CA LEU A 186 -14.19 -27.89 10.85
C LEU A 186 -15.25 -28.88 10.35
N GLU A 187 -14.94 -30.17 10.23
CA GLU A 187 -15.88 -31.20 9.79
C GLU A 187 -17.07 -31.32 10.77
N SER A 188 -16.78 -31.42 12.05
CA SER A 188 -17.83 -31.50 13.08
C SER A 188 -18.67 -30.23 13.16
N THR A 189 -18.08 -29.08 12.87
CA THR A 189 -18.81 -27.81 12.84
C THR A 189 -19.75 -27.72 11.61
N LEU A 190 -19.27 -28.18 10.44
CA LEU A 190 -20.10 -28.21 9.23
C LEU A 190 -21.24 -29.21 9.36
N HIS A 191 -21.05 -30.38 9.98
CA HIS A 191 -22.07 -31.37 10.21
C HIS A 191 -23.19 -30.90 11.15
N LYS A 192 -22.97 -29.87 11.98
CA LYS A 192 -24.06 -29.26 12.77
C LYS A 192 -25.11 -28.56 11.92
N HIS A 193 -24.71 -28.09 10.72
CA HIS A 193 -25.57 -27.31 9.82
C HIS A 193 -25.92 -28.04 8.53
N ILE A 194 -25.12 -29.06 8.16
CA ILE A 194 -25.30 -29.84 6.92
C ILE A 194 -25.59 -31.28 7.30
N ILE A 195 -26.79 -31.73 7.01
CA ILE A 195 -27.20 -33.11 7.24
C ILE A 195 -26.95 -33.92 5.95
N GLY A 196 -26.21 -35.01 6.08
CA GLY A 196 -25.76 -35.80 4.93
C GLY A 196 -24.56 -35.18 4.21
N GLN A 197 -24.26 -35.62 3.01
CA GLN A 197 -23.13 -35.13 2.16
C GLN A 197 -21.74 -35.27 2.81
N ASP A 198 -21.51 -36.32 3.58
CA ASP A 198 -20.24 -36.55 4.32
C ASP A 198 -18.99 -36.43 3.43
N ALA A 199 -19.06 -37.01 2.22
CA ALA A 199 -17.95 -36.95 1.26
C ALA A 199 -17.65 -35.52 0.80
N ALA A 200 -18.68 -34.68 0.62
CA ALA A 200 -18.50 -33.28 0.21
C ALA A 200 -17.92 -32.45 1.37
N VAL A 201 -18.43 -32.61 2.59
CA VAL A 201 -17.94 -31.93 3.80
C VAL A 201 -16.47 -32.29 4.04
N GLN A 202 -16.10 -33.57 3.93
CA GLN A 202 -14.70 -33.99 4.05
C GLN A 202 -13.80 -33.41 2.95
N ALA A 203 -14.26 -33.38 1.69
CA ALA A 203 -13.48 -32.84 0.58
C ALA A 203 -13.20 -31.33 0.77
N VAL A 204 -14.23 -30.55 1.14
CA VAL A 204 -14.12 -29.10 1.45
C VAL A 204 -13.20 -28.87 2.63
N SER A 205 -13.38 -29.61 3.73
CA SER A 205 -12.55 -29.45 4.94
C SER A 205 -11.08 -29.77 4.68
N ARG A 206 -10.78 -30.79 3.88
CA ARG A 206 -9.42 -31.13 3.46
C ARG A 206 -8.83 -30.05 2.55
N ALA A 207 -9.61 -29.48 1.63
CA ALA A 207 -9.16 -28.40 0.74
C ALA A 207 -8.80 -27.14 1.53
N ILE A 208 -9.65 -26.75 2.50
CA ILE A 208 -9.43 -25.60 3.38
C ILE A 208 -8.17 -25.82 4.24
N ARG A 209 -8.03 -26.99 4.87
CA ARG A 209 -6.85 -27.32 5.68
C ARG A 209 -5.55 -27.26 4.85
N ARG A 210 -5.55 -27.84 3.65
CA ARG A 210 -4.36 -27.79 2.75
C ARG A 210 -4.01 -26.38 2.33
N ASN A 211 -5.00 -25.56 1.98
CA ASN A 211 -4.78 -24.17 1.60
C ASN A 211 -4.18 -23.36 2.76
N ARG A 212 -4.71 -23.53 3.96
CA ARG A 212 -4.22 -22.86 5.17
C ARG A 212 -2.83 -23.33 5.59
N ALA A 213 -2.52 -24.61 5.45
CA ALA A 213 -1.21 -25.17 5.73
C ALA A 213 -0.13 -24.77 4.68
N GLY A 214 -0.51 -24.04 3.63
CA GLY A 214 0.43 -23.65 2.57
C GLY A 214 0.87 -24.79 1.66
N LEU A 215 0.21 -25.94 1.71
CA LEU A 215 0.54 -27.14 0.93
C LEU A 215 -0.14 -27.10 -0.46
N GLN A 216 -0.15 -25.95 -1.12
CA GLN A 216 -0.59 -25.89 -2.51
C GLN A 216 0.54 -26.34 -3.44
N SER A 217 0.23 -27.27 -4.33
CA SER A 217 1.10 -27.62 -5.45
C SER A 217 1.19 -26.42 -6.39
N SER A 218 2.41 -25.93 -6.64
CA SER A 218 2.70 -24.82 -7.56
C SER A 218 2.53 -25.19 -9.04
N LYS A 219 1.77 -26.25 -9.35
CA LYS A 219 1.49 -26.67 -10.72
C LYS A 219 -0.02 -26.61 -10.98
N ARG A 220 -0.46 -25.50 -11.46
CA ARG A 220 -1.59 -25.39 -12.40
C ARG A 220 -1.33 -24.24 -13.33
#